data_dde7ea810b68461fda306748eddf2d9e
#
_entry.id   dde7ea810b68461fda306748eddf2d9e
#
_cell.length_a   1.000
_cell.length_b   1.000
_cell.length_c   1.000
_cell.angle_alpha   90.00
_cell.angle_beta   90.00
_cell.angle_gamma   90.00
#
_symmetry.space_group_name_H-M   'P 1'
#
loop_
_entity.id
_entity.type
_entity.pdbx_description
1 polymer ?
#
loop_
_entity_poly.entity_id
_entity_poly.type
_entity_poly.pdbx_seq_one_letter_code
_entity_poly.pdbx_strand_id
1 'polypeptide(L)'
;MRHFENTIRDSGPARFTTALLTALLITSATFIPFLTQSAVANPVPVPRPQPDPNPDPNPQNPQAGSPTTDGYYPDPEPCRGNCSWIHDPSVIYENNKYWRFSTSGNIAIASAPSLGGPWEYEGALLQNGTSIQVHPDQDIWAPSVMKRGDTFYCHYSVSRIGLQNSSIGVATSQSLQPGSWQDHGDIGLPLSDKYNLIDPFVFQETPKDPIYFTFGSFWDDIFQVELFPYDDLMAFGGWAEQNNRINNMVRNSTYGATVAEGAIMWKEKDFYYMFYSVGMCCNTPETPGGLAPEGQVYHVVVCRSEVPTGPFYDQEGKSCLEENGGTTILASHGDIYAPGGQGVMVNPENGRTVLYYHYVRPSVGYAADQFFFGYNYLDWEDGWPVVVVA
;
A
#
# COMPACT_ATOMS: atom_id res chain seq x y z
N MET A 1 57.70 28.90 -26.68
CA MET A 1 58.12 29.57 -27.95
C MET A 1 56.89 29.76 -28.82
N ARG A 2 56.62 31.08 -29.13
CA ARG A 2 55.75 31.67 -30.18
C ARG A 2 54.25 31.33 -30.07
N HIS A 3 53.34 32.20 -29.58
CA HIS A 3 52.93 33.55 -30.05
C HIS A 3 52.40 33.56 -31.46
N PHE A 4 51.09 33.97 -31.59
CA PHE A 4 50.49 35.03 -32.43
C PHE A 4 48.96 34.91 -32.24
N GLU A 5 48.26 35.74 -31.56
CA GLU A 5 47.82 37.14 -31.62
C GLU A 5 47.09 37.56 -32.93
N ASN A 6 45.87 38.06 -32.68
CA ASN A 6 45.11 39.16 -33.31
C ASN A 6 44.47 38.94 -34.70
N THR A 7 43.27 39.40 -34.94
CA THR A 7 42.80 40.81 -34.93
C THR A 7 41.28 40.89 -35.17
N ILE A 8 40.68 41.91 -34.58
CA ILE A 8 39.37 42.54 -34.66
C ILE A 8 39.07 43.13 -36.04
N ARG A 9 37.75 43.21 -36.43
CA ARG A 9 37.07 44.36 -37.12
C ARG A 9 35.58 44.05 -37.23
N ASP A 10 34.75 44.68 -36.61
CA ASP A 10 33.97 45.92 -36.58
C ASP A 10 33.41 46.39 -37.92
N SER A 11 32.08 46.48 -38.06
CA SER A 11 31.34 47.55 -38.75
C SER A 11 29.79 47.24 -38.72
N GLY A 12 29.05 48.08 -38.04
CA GLY A 12 27.60 48.30 -38.30
C GLY A 12 27.48 49.51 -39.28
N PRO A 13 26.36 50.26 -39.37
CA PRO A 13 24.93 49.93 -39.31
C PRO A 13 24.15 50.47 -40.53
N ALA A 14 22.90 50.13 -40.72
CA ALA A 14 21.98 50.97 -41.51
C ALA A 14 20.50 50.75 -41.11
N ARG A 15 19.93 51.88 -40.82
CA ARG A 15 18.49 52.13 -40.62
C ARG A 15 17.72 52.02 -41.94
N PHE A 16 16.41 51.64 -41.85
CA PHE A 16 15.35 52.42 -42.49
C PHE A 16 13.99 52.09 -41.88
N THR A 17 13.33 53.15 -41.50
CA THR A 17 11.95 53.31 -41.00
C THR A 17 10.95 53.13 -42.15
N THR A 18 9.77 52.58 -41.83
CA THR A 18 8.51 53.12 -42.39
C THR A 18 7.34 52.76 -41.44
N ALA A 19 6.66 53.79 -41.01
CA ALA A 19 5.44 53.75 -40.22
C ALA A 19 4.23 53.58 -41.15
N LEU A 20 3.21 52.85 -40.69
CA LEU A 20 1.85 53.11 -41.13
C LEU A 20 0.88 52.92 -39.92
N LEU A 21 0.19 54.03 -39.64
CA LEU A 21 -0.94 54.13 -38.73
C LEU A 21 -2.13 53.31 -39.23
N THR A 22 -2.84 52.64 -38.40
CA THR A 22 -4.32 52.54 -38.50
C THR A 22 -4.95 52.34 -37.12
N ALA A 23 -5.79 53.29 -36.88
CA ALA A 23 -6.82 53.57 -35.91
C ALA A 23 -7.24 52.57 -34.86
N LEU A 24 -7.35 53.16 -33.66
CA LEU A 24 -8.05 52.79 -32.44
C LEU A 24 -9.51 52.41 -32.68
N LEU A 25 -9.91 51.35 -32.02
CA LEU A 25 -11.25 51.22 -31.43
C LEU A 25 -11.08 50.73 -29.99
N ILE A 26 -11.26 51.65 -29.06
CA ILE A 26 -11.28 51.42 -27.62
C ILE A 26 -12.66 50.87 -27.28
N THR A 27 -12.78 49.64 -26.92
CA THR A 27 -13.88 49.14 -26.10
C THR A 27 -13.34 48.89 -24.70
N SER A 28 -13.74 49.78 -23.79
CA SER A 28 -13.49 49.64 -22.35
C SER A 28 -14.24 48.43 -21.80
N ALA A 29 -13.55 47.30 -21.66
CA ALA A 29 -13.99 46.20 -20.83
C ALA A 29 -13.45 46.46 -19.42
N THR A 30 -14.35 46.82 -18.52
CA THR A 30 -14.09 46.86 -17.07
C THR A 30 -13.70 45.47 -16.60
N PHE A 31 -12.43 45.25 -16.33
CA PHE A 31 -11.93 44.11 -15.60
C PHE A 31 -12.34 44.25 -14.14
N ILE A 32 -13.34 43.47 -13.73
CA ILE A 32 -13.59 43.16 -12.31
C ILE A 32 -12.57 42.10 -11.93
N PRO A 33 -11.64 42.32 -10.98
CA PRO A 33 -10.82 41.27 -10.48
C PRO A 33 -11.69 40.31 -9.67
N PHE A 34 -11.98 39.14 -10.21
CA PHE A 34 -12.42 38.01 -9.41
C PHE A 34 -11.27 37.66 -8.48
N LEU A 35 -11.38 38.11 -7.24
CA LEU A 35 -10.64 37.51 -6.13
C LEU A 35 -11.15 36.08 -5.97
N THR A 36 -10.47 35.14 -6.59
CA THR A 36 -10.58 33.74 -6.21
C THR A 36 -9.99 33.61 -4.82
N GLN A 37 -10.84 33.69 -3.82
CA GLN A 37 -10.51 33.12 -2.52
C GLN A 37 -10.25 31.63 -2.78
N SER A 38 -9.01 31.22 -2.66
CA SER A 38 -8.68 29.82 -2.45
C SER A 38 -9.38 29.42 -1.16
N ALA A 39 -10.47 28.69 -1.30
CA ALA A 39 -11.07 28.01 -0.18
C ALA A 39 -10.04 26.98 0.28
N VAL A 40 -9.36 27.28 1.38
CA VAL A 40 -8.68 26.25 2.15
C VAL A 40 -9.80 25.30 2.55
N ALA A 41 -9.83 24.12 1.94
CA ALA A 41 -10.76 23.08 2.33
C ALA A 41 -10.46 22.78 3.80
N ASN A 42 -11.40 23.12 4.67
CA ASN A 42 -11.35 22.65 6.03
C ASN A 42 -11.30 21.13 5.97
N PRO A 43 -10.41 20.47 6.73
CA PRO A 43 -10.41 19.02 6.80
C PRO A 43 -11.83 18.58 7.15
N VAL A 44 -12.42 17.75 6.29
CA VAL A 44 -13.73 17.16 6.53
C VAL A 44 -13.61 16.41 7.86
N PRO A 45 -14.44 16.69 8.86
CA PRO A 45 -14.38 15.94 10.11
C PRO A 45 -14.58 14.47 9.80
N VAL A 46 -13.60 13.65 10.14
CA VAL A 46 -13.71 12.19 10.04
C VAL A 46 -14.93 11.78 10.87
N PRO A 47 -15.98 11.17 10.29
CA PRO A 47 -17.11 10.72 11.07
C PRO A 47 -16.62 9.73 12.12
N ARG A 48 -17.00 9.91 13.37
CA ARG A 48 -16.76 8.90 14.40
C ARG A 48 -17.43 7.61 13.96
N PRO A 49 -16.73 6.47 13.97
CA PRO A 49 -17.38 5.18 13.72
C PRO A 49 -18.59 5.05 14.63
N GLN A 50 -19.74 4.78 14.05
CA GLN A 50 -20.90 4.42 14.84
C GLN A 50 -20.69 3.00 15.38
N PRO A 51 -21.07 2.71 16.64
CA PRO A 51 -21.06 1.34 17.14
C PRO A 51 -21.92 0.48 16.23
N ASP A 52 -21.47 -0.75 15.97
CA ASP A 52 -22.20 -1.76 15.21
C ASP A 52 -23.64 -1.84 15.71
N PRO A 53 -24.66 -1.59 14.89
CA PRO A 53 -26.05 -1.60 15.32
C PRO A 53 -26.57 -3.02 15.64
N ASN A 54 -25.76 -4.07 15.44
CA ASN A 54 -26.21 -5.43 15.64
C ASN A 54 -25.11 -6.34 16.17
N PRO A 55 -24.80 -6.34 17.49
CA PRO A 55 -23.95 -7.39 18.05
C PRO A 55 -24.72 -8.72 17.92
N ASP A 56 -24.11 -9.68 17.22
CA ASP A 56 -24.66 -11.02 17.07
C ASP A 56 -24.93 -11.64 18.46
N PRO A 57 -26.20 -11.98 18.80
CA PRO A 57 -26.54 -12.43 20.14
C PRO A 57 -26.19 -13.89 20.42
N ASN A 58 -25.57 -14.64 19.50
CA ASN A 58 -25.29 -16.04 19.73
C ASN A 58 -24.05 -16.56 18.97
N PRO A 59 -22.86 -16.56 19.59
CA PRO A 59 -21.73 -17.25 19.01
C PRO A 59 -21.98 -18.74 19.13
N GLN A 60 -22.54 -19.35 18.11
CA GLN A 60 -22.50 -20.81 17.98
C GLN A 60 -21.04 -21.20 17.72
N ASN A 61 -20.50 -21.95 18.66
CA ASN A 61 -19.16 -22.53 18.65
C ASN A 61 -18.91 -23.21 17.27
N PRO A 62 -18.04 -22.71 16.41
CA PRO A 62 -17.73 -23.41 15.18
C PRO A 62 -16.92 -24.65 15.52
N GLN A 63 -17.40 -25.80 15.11
CA GLN A 63 -16.62 -27.03 15.14
C GLN A 63 -15.33 -26.78 14.32
N ALA A 64 -14.20 -27.11 14.91
CA ALA A 64 -12.91 -27.15 14.26
C ALA A 64 -13.01 -28.01 12.98
N GLY A 65 -13.14 -27.36 11.84
CA GLY A 65 -13.13 -28.02 10.53
C GLY A 65 -11.71 -28.05 10.01
N SER A 66 -11.18 -29.21 9.76
CA SER A 66 -9.98 -29.39 8.95
C SER A 66 -10.19 -28.72 7.59
N PRO A 67 -9.14 -28.11 6.96
CA PRO A 67 -9.25 -27.57 5.63
C PRO A 67 -9.69 -28.69 4.68
N THR A 68 -10.84 -28.50 4.07
CA THR A 68 -11.33 -29.45 3.08
C THR A 68 -10.75 -29.11 1.73
N THR A 69 -10.39 -30.09 0.96
CA THR A 69 -9.94 -30.04 -0.44
C THR A 69 -10.97 -29.41 -1.41
N ASP A 70 -12.04 -28.83 -0.87
CA ASP A 70 -13.18 -28.31 -1.65
C ASP A 70 -13.28 -26.77 -1.66
N GLY A 71 -12.17 -26.04 -1.38
CA GLY A 71 -12.14 -24.57 -1.49
C GLY A 71 -12.97 -23.83 -0.42
N TYR A 72 -13.20 -24.44 0.73
CA TYR A 72 -13.86 -23.78 1.86
C TYR A 72 -12.84 -22.94 2.65
N TYR A 73 -13.05 -21.64 2.66
CA TYR A 73 -12.29 -20.71 3.50
C TYR A 73 -13.08 -20.41 4.78
N PRO A 74 -12.42 -20.32 5.95
CA PRO A 74 -13.09 -19.94 7.19
C PRO A 74 -13.45 -18.45 7.20
N ASP A 75 -14.56 -18.11 7.83
CA ASP A 75 -14.89 -16.72 8.15
C ASP A 75 -13.79 -16.09 9.00
N PRO A 76 -13.60 -14.75 8.93
CA PRO A 76 -12.64 -14.05 9.80
C PRO A 76 -13.03 -14.19 11.26
N GLU A 77 -12.02 -14.20 12.13
CA GLU A 77 -12.21 -14.14 13.57
C GLU A 77 -12.97 -12.87 13.98
N PRO A 78 -13.73 -12.90 15.08
CA PRO A 78 -14.54 -11.77 15.50
C PRO A 78 -13.72 -10.49 15.75
N CYS A 79 -14.14 -9.38 15.16
CA CYS A 79 -13.61 -8.06 15.40
C CYS A 79 -14.62 -7.18 16.13
N ARG A 80 -14.18 -6.41 17.13
CA ARG A 80 -15.01 -5.50 17.93
C ARG A 80 -14.45 -4.09 17.93
N GLY A 81 -15.31 -3.10 18.06
CA GLY A 81 -14.95 -1.68 18.08
C GLY A 81 -14.78 -1.13 16.67
N ASN A 82 -13.72 -0.37 16.41
CA ASN A 82 -13.41 0.22 15.11
C ASN A 82 -12.93 -0.86 14.12
N CYS A 83 -13.83 -1.59 13.50
CA CYS A 83 -13.54 -2.70 12.57
C CYS A 83 -13.93 -2.40 11.12
N SER A 84 -14.51 -1.24 10.83
CA SER A 84 -14.86 -0.81 9.48
C SER A 84 -14.06 0.42 9.04
N TRP A 85 -14.15 0.74 7.74
CA TRP A 85 -13.31 1.72 7.06
C TRP A 85 -11.83 1.36 7.09
N ILE A 86 -11.55 0.12 6.80
CA ILE A 86 -10.19 -0.45 6.86
C ILE A 86 -9.77 -0.91 5.47
N HIS A 87 -8.72 -0.27 4.92
CA HIS A 87 -8.00 -0.73 3.75
C HIS A 87 -6.53 -0.90 4.12
N ASP A 88 -5.88 -1.89 3.54
CA ASP A 88 -4.44 -2.16 3.63
C ASP A 88 -3.91 -2.03 5.07
N PRO A 89 -4.45 -2.81 6.00
CA PRO A 89 -4.06 -2.70 7.40
C PRO A 89 -2.60 -3.12 7.59
N SER A 90 -1.88 -2.38 8.44
CA SER A 90 -0.58 -2.76 8.98
C SER A 90 -0.72 -2.86 10.50
N VAL A 91 -0.37 -4.00 11.08
CA VAL A 91 -0.56 -4.27 12.50
C VAL A 91 0.78 -4.51 13.19
N ILE A 92 1.01 -3.85 14.31
CA ILE A 92 2.19 -4.05 15.17
C ILE A 92 1.75 -4.17 16.63
N TYR A 93 2.46 -5.02 17.40
CA TYR A 93 2.24 -5.15 18.84
C TYR A 93 3.36 -4.47 19.61
N GLU A 94 3.00 -3.53 20.46
CA GLU A 94 3.95 -2.77 21.25
C GLU A 94 3.32 -2.34 22.59
N ASN A 95 4.07 -2.46 23.68
CA ASN A 95 3.64 -2.05 25.00
C ASN A 95 2.29 -2.68 25.45
N ASN A 96 2.13 -4.00 25.21
CA ASN A 96 0.95 -4.78 25.54
C ASN A 96 -0.35 -4.28 24.86
N LYS A 97 -0.21 -3.68 23.68
CA LYS A 97 -1.31 -3.26 22.82
C LYS A 97 -1.04 -3.61 21.36
N TYR A 98 -2.08 -3.90 20.63
CA TYR A 98 -2.07 -3.93 19.18
C TYR A 98 -2.32 -2.52 18.65
N TRP A 99 -1.58 -2.15 17.64
CA TRP A 99 -1.72 -0.91 16.90
C TRP A 99 -1.97 -1.26 15.45
N ARG A 100 -3.03 -0.70 14.89
CA ARG A 100 -3.38 -0.87 13.47
C ARG A 100 -3.32 0.47 12.78
N PHE A 101 -2.66 0.47 11.65
CA PHE A 101 -2.57 1.58 10.71
C PHE A 101 -3.28 1.16 9.43
N SER A 102 -4.06 2.05 8.82
CA SER A 102 -4.81 1.70 7.62
C SER A 102 -4.96 2.90 6.69
N THR A 103 -5.13 2.61 5.40
CA THR A 103 -5.50 3.58 4.39
C THR A 103 -6.81 4.25 4.81
N SER A 104 -6.81 5.54 4.89
CA SER A 104 -7.89 6.52 5.08
C SER A 104 -7.45 7.63 6.03
N GLY A 105 -8.01 8.82 5.87
CA GLY A 105 -7.83 9.93 6.83
C GLY A 105 -6.36 10.24 7.18
N ASN A 106 -5.45 10.24 6.21
CA ASN A 106 -4.02 10.43 6.39
C ASN A 106 -3.34 9.34 7.25
N ILE A 107 -3.71 8.10 7.02
CA ILE A 107 -3.33 6.89 7.74
C ILE A 107 -3.97 6.89 9.14
N ALA A 108 -5.11 6.23 9.24
CA ALA A 108 -5.84 6.06 10.49
C ALA A 108 -5.05 5.18 11.45
N ILE A 109 -4.95 5.60 12.70
CA ILE A 109 -4.36 4.83 13.79
C ILE A 109 -5.48 4.35 14.70
N ALA A 110 -5.48 3.06 15.01
CA ALA A 110 -6.34 2.49 16.05
C ALA A 110 -5.52 1.60 16.99
N SER A 111 -5.94 1.44 18.23
CA SER A 111 -5.32 0.54 19.19
C SER A 111 -6.32 -0.38 19.84
N ALA A 112 -5.85 -1.53 20.31
CA ALA A 112 -6.68 -2.52 21.00
C ALA A 112 -5.87 -3.31 22.03
N PRO A 113 -6.52 -3.82 23.09
CA PRO A 113 -5.88 -4.69 24.07
C PRO A 113 -5.69 -6.14 23.55
N SER A 114 -6.45 -6.54 22.55
CA SER A 114 -6.32 -7.84 21.86
C SER A 114 -6.53 -7.67 20.36
N LEU A 115 -6.09 -8.63 19.55
CA LEU A 115 -6.21 -8.55 18.09
C LEU A 115 -7.68 -8.49 17.63
N GLY A 116 -8.58 -9.16 18.32
CA GLY A 116 -10.03 -9.07 18.11
C GLY A 116 -10.69 -7.80 18.68
N GLY A 117 -9.92 -6.88 19.27
CA GLY A 117 -10.44 -5.62 19.82
C GLY A 117 -10.82 -5.70 21.32
N PRO A 118 -11.58 -4.71 21.84
CA PRO A 118 -12.18 -3.63 21.08
C PRO A 118 -11.14 -2.65 20.52
N TRP A 119 -11.22 -2.40 19.23
CA TRP A 119 -10.38 -1.40 18.57
C TRP A 119 -10.93 0.01 18.81
N GLU A 120 -10.07 0.92 19.20
CA GLU A 120 -10.37 2.33 19.43
C GLU A 120 -9.59 3.18 18.44
N TYR A 121 -10.28 4.10 17.74
CA TYR A 121 -9.64 5.06 16.84
C TYR A 121 -8.88 6.10 17.67
N GLU A 122 -7.60 6.28 17.37
CA GLU A 122 -6.71 7.19 18.12
C GLU A 122 -6.46 8.52 17.37
N GLY A 123 -6.54 8.52 16.05
CA GLY A 123 -6.26 9.68 15.22
C GLY A 123 -5.54 9.34 13.92
N ALA A 124 -4.97 10.36 13.27
CA ALA A 124 -4.20 10.20 12.05
C ALA A 124 -2.69 10.18 12.32
N LEU A 125 -1.94 9.40 11.53
CA LEU A 125 -0.48 9.37 11.55
C LEU A 125 0.08 10.69 11.01
N LEU A 126 -0.34 11.08 9.81
CA LEU A 126 0.07 12.32 9.14
C LEU A 126 -1.00 13.41 9.35
N GLN A 127 -1.09 13.96 10.55
CA GLN A 127 -2.16 14.90 10.93
C GLN A 127 -2.33 16.08 9.98
N ASN A 128 -1.23 16.52 9.35
CA ASN A 128 -1.22 17.63 8.40
C ASN A 128 -1.05 17.18 6.94
N GLY A 129 -1.24 15.88 6.66
CA GLY A 129 -0.93 15.28 5.37
C GLY A 129 0.57 15.07 5.18
N THR A 130 0.99 14.85 3.95
CA THR A 130 2.38 14.61 3.55
C THR A 130 2.95 15.79 2.78
N SER A 131 4.28 15.94 2.81
CA SER A 131 5.02 16.89 1.97
C SER A 131 5.10 16.46 0.50
N ILE A 132 4.79 15.22 0.17
CA ILE A 132 4.80 14.68 -1.20
C ILE A 132 3.60 15.22 -1.98
N GLN A 133 3.87 15.68 -3.20
CA GLN A 133 2.85 16.19 -4.12
C GLN A 133 2.99 15.52 -5.48
N VAL A 134 2.17 14.52 -5.76
CA VAL A 134 2.11 13.82 -7.05
C VAL A 134 0.91 14.26 -7.89
N HIS A 135 -0.20 14.62 -7.23
CA HIS A 135 -1.43 15.06 -7.89
C HIS A 135 -2.28 15.93 -6.94
N PRO A 136 -3.05 16.92 -7.46
CA PRO A 136 -3.94 17.75 -6.62
C PRO A 136 -4.97 16.96 -5.81
N ASP A 137 -5.49 15.86 -6.38
CA ASP A 137 -6.48 14.98 -5.76
C ASP A 137 -5.84 13.66 -5.27
N GLN A 138 -4.59 13.72 -4.81
CA GLN A 138 -3.88 12.57 -4.26
C GLN A 138 -4.44 12.12 -2.92
N ASP A 139 -4.21 10.86 -2.60
CA ASP A 139 -4.51 10.28 -1.31
C ASP A 139 -3.28 9.55 -0.76
N ILE A 140 -3.34 9.14 0.50
CA ILE A 140 -2.25 8.46 1.20
C ILE A 140 -2.71 7.04 1.54
N TRP A 141 -1.99 6.03 1.02
CA TRP A 141 -2.39 4.62 1.04
C TRP A 141 -1.36 3.69 1.66
N ALA A 142 -1.82 2.49 1.94
CA ALA A 142 -1.03 1.30 2.20
C ALA A 142 0.14 1.54 3.17
N PRO A 143 -0.14 1.89 4.42
CA PRO A 143 0.91 2.05 5.42
C PRO A 143 1.59 0.71 5.73
N SER A 144 2.92 0.73 5.83
CA SER A 144 3.72 -0.39 6.31
C SER A 144 4.54 0.06 7.52
N VAL A 145 4.17 -0.42 8.69
CA VAL A 145 4.78 0.01 9.96
C VAL A 145 5.71 -1.08 10.50
N MET A 146 6.93 -0.68 10.82
CA MET A 146 7.92 -1.55 11.44
C MET A 146 8.67 -0.84 12.57
N LYS A 147 9.28 -1.61 13.45
CA LYS A 147 10.17 -1.11 14.50
C LYS A 147 11.60 -1.53 14.21
N ARG A 148 12.54 -0.58 14.33
CA ARG A 148 13.97 -0.86 14.28
C ARG A 148 14.69 -0.09 15.36
N GLY A 149 15.34 -0.81 16.28
CA GLY A 149 15.82 -0.21 17.50
C GLY A 149 14.68 0.42 18.30
N ASP A 150 14.83 1.69 18.67
CA ASP A 150 13.81 2.43 19.41
C ASP A 150 12.91 3.29 18.50
N THR A 151 13.07 3.18 17.18
CA THR A 151 12.35 3.99 16.21
C THR A 151 11.32 3.14 15.44
N PHE A 152 10.12 3.68 15.31
CA PHE A 152 9.09 3.19 14.43
C PHE A 152 9.20 3.92 13.09
N TYR A 153 9.05 3.16 12.01
CA TYR A 153 9.03 3.64 10.63
C TYR A 153 7.69 3.28 10.02
N CYS A 154 7.06 4.21 9.36
CA CYS A 154 5.90 3.97 8.51
C CYS A 154 6.25 4.39 7.09
N HIS A 155 6.38 3.42 6.20
CA HIS A 155 6.40 3.70 4.77
C HIS A 155 4.95 3.77 4.28
N TYR A 156 4.67 4.66 3.34
CA TYR A 156 3.32 4.89 2.84
C TYR A 156 3.35 5.31 1.36
N SER A 157 2.27 5.08 0.66
CA SER A 157 2.11 5.46 -0.74
C SER A 157 1.40 6.80 -0.85
N VAL A 158 1.82 7.64 -1.79
CA VAL A 158 1.08 8.82 -2.22
C VAL A 158 0.71 8.64 -3.68
N SER A 159 -0.58 8.57 -3.97
CA SER A 159 -1.07 8.20 -5.29
C SER A 159 -2.45 8.78 -5.57
N ARG A 160 -2.97 8.45 -6.74
CA ARG A 160 -4.37 8.62 -7.15
C ARG A 160 -4.77 7.42 -7.98
N ILE A 161 -6.01 6.93 -7.78
CA ILE A 161 -6.55 5.80 -8.54
C ILE A 161 -6.42 6.07 -10.06
N GLY A 162 -5.86 5.08 -10.77
CA GLY A 162 -5.69 5.10 -12.22
C GLY A 162 -4.44 5.84 -12.73
N LEU A 163 -3.56 6.29 -11.83
CA LEU A 163 -2.29 6.93 -12.21
C LEU A 163 -1.09 6.08 -11.80
N GLN A 164 -0.06 6.06 -12.66
CA GLN A 164 1.25 5.45 -12.37
C GLN A 164 2.21 6.42 -11.66
N ASN A 165 1.96 7.71 -11.74
CA ASN A 165 2.81 8.74 -11.14
C ASN A 165 2.54 8.81 -9.63
N SER A 166 3.12 7.90 -8.89
CA SER A 166 3.02 7.78 -7.44
C SER A 166 4.39 7.94 -6.80
N SER A 167 4.41 8.05 -5.48
CA SER A 167 5.64 8.15 -4.70
C SER A 167 5.45 7.41 -3.37
N ILE A 168 6.53 6.87 -2.85
CA ILE A 168 6.58 6.28 -1.51
C ILE A 168 7.27 7.25 -0.57
N GLY A 169 6.60 7.54 0.53
CA GLY A 169 7.12 8.35 1.62
C GLY A 169 7.44 7.54 2.85
N VAL A 170 8.10 8.20 3.81
CA VAL A 170 8.36 7.62 5.12
C VAL A 170 8.13 8.63 6.24
N ALA A 171 7.54 8.17 7.32
CA ALA A 171 7.45 8.89 8.57
C ALA A 171 8.08 8.07 9.70
N THR A 172 8.63 8.76 10.70
CA THR A 172 9.24 8.11 11.88
C THR A 172 8.66 8.63 13.18
N SER A 173 8.71 7.76 14.20
CA SER A 173 8.29 8.12 15.56
C SER A 173 9.05 7.31 16.61
N GLN A 174 9.08 7.82 17.84
CA GLN A 174 9.50 7.08 19.04
C GLN A 174 8.31 6.46 19.76
N SER A 175 7.10 6.66 19.23
CA SER A 175 5.84 6.21 19.80
C SER A 175 4.86 5.95 18.67
N LEU A 176 3.87 5.06 18.89
CA LEU A 176 2.83 4.76 17.90
C LEU A 176 1.63 5.72 17.99
N GLN A 177 1.70 6.71 18.88
CA GLN A 177 0.62 7.67 19.14
C GLN A 177 0.47 8.70 18.01
N PRO A 178 -0.74 9.16 17.71
CA PRO A 178 -0.96 10.32 16.86
C PRO A 178 -0.19 11.56 17.37
N GLY A 179 0.33 12.36 16.44
CA GLY A 179 1.08 13.58 16.74
C GLY A 179 2.55 13.36 17.13
N SER A 180 3.01 12.10 17.26
CA SER A 180 4.42 11.79 17.49
C SER A 180 5.21 11.49 16.21
N TRP A 181 4.53 11.40 15.08
CA TRP A 181 5.12 11.06 13.80
C TRP A 181 5.67 12.28 13.07
N GLN A 182 6.87 12.13 12.54
CA GLN A 182 7.53 13.11 11.69
C GLN A 182 7.55 12.58 10.25
N ASP A 183 6.95 13.33 9.33
CA ASP A 183 7.04 13.07 7.88
C ASP A 183 8.42 13.48 7.37
N HIS A 184 9.07 12.60 6.61
CA HIS A 184 10.34 12.86 5.92
C HIS A 184 10.17 12.99 4.41
N GLY A 185 8.94 12.81 3.91
CA GLY A 185 8.64 12.91 2.49
C GLY A 185 9.12 11.70 1.68
N ASP A 186 9.38 11.95 0.41
CA ASP A 186 9.74 10.94 -0.59
C ASP A 186 11.06 10.25 -0.27
N ILE A 187 11.09 8.91 -0.35
CA ILE A 187 12.28 8.10 -0.10
C ILE A 187 13.25 8.06 -1.30
N GLY A 188 12.88 8.62 -2.44
CA GLY A 188 13.75 8.78 -3.62
C GLY A 188 13.87 7.55 -4.51
N LEU A 189 12.87 6.65 -4.54
CA LEU A 189 12.83 5.58 -5.53
C LEU A 189 12.61 6.16 -6.94
N PRO A 190 13.32 5.64 -7.95
CA PRO A 190 13.17 6.16 -9.32
C PRO A 190 11.81 5.79 -9.90
N LEU A 191 11.23 6.71 -10.67
CA LEU A 191 10.04 6.44 -11.49
C LEU A 191 10.39 5.49 -12.62
N SER A 192 9.44 4.65 -13.02
CA SER A 192 9.57 3.69 -14.11
C SER A 192 8.25 3.54 -14.87
N ASP A 193 8.33 3.13 -16.13
CA ASP A 193 7.19 2.69 -16.94
C ASP A 193 6.77 1.23 -16.63
N LYS A 194 7.54 0.52 -15.79
CA LYS A 194 7.31 -0.89 -15.46
C LYS A 194 6.56 -1.10 -14.16
N TYR A 195 6.61 -0.17 -13.24
CA TYR A 195 6.00 -0.33 -11.92
C TYR A 195 5.34 0.97 -11.44
N ASN A 196 4.48 0.83 -10.47
CA ASN A 196 3.93 1.93 -9.70
C ASN A 196 4.59 1.96 -8.31
N LEU A 197 4.87 3.15 -7.78
CA LEU A 197 5.49 3.33 -6.46
C LEU A 197 4.40 3.37 -5.38
N ILE A 198 3.78 2.21 -5.12
CA ILE A 198 2.80 2.01 -4.07
C ILE A 198 3.04 0.68 -3.32
N ASP A 199 2.31 0.47 -2.24
CA ASP A 199 2.31 -0.74 -1.42
C ASP A 199 3.69 -1.12 -0.88
N PRO A 200 4.35 -0.22 -0.15
CA PRO A 200 5.69 -0.47 0.39
C PRO A 200 5.66 -1.54 1.47
N PHE A 201 6.67 -2.41 1.46
CA PHE A 201 6.91 -3.33 2.56
C PHE A 201 8.41 -3.51 2.81
N VAL A 202 8.79 -3.55 4.08
CA VAL A 202 10.17 -3.76 4.50
C VAL A 202 10.31 -5.11 5.17
N PHE A 203 11.25 -5.93 4.69
CA PHE A 203 11.61 -7.19 5.30
C PHE A 203 13.09 -7.20 5.70
N GLN A 204 13.36 -7.66 6.91
CA GLN A 204 14.69 -7.96 7.41
C GLN A 204 14.58 -9.15 8.35
N GLU A 205 15.25 -10.26 8.06
CA GLU A 205 15.13 -11.49 8.86
C GLU A 205 15.73 -11.28 10.25
N THR A 206 16.96 -10.78 10.32
CA THR A 206 17.60 -10.36 11.57
C THR A 206 18.26 -8.98 11.38
N PRO A 207 18.58 -8.25 12.46
CA PRO A 207 19.23 -6.94 12.34
C PRO A 207 20.59 -6.93 11.63
N LYS A 208 21.15 -8.12 11.28
CA LYS A 208 22.43 -8.25 10.57
C LYS A 208 22.27 -8.63 9.11
N ASP A 209 21.07 -9.03 8.71
CA ASP A 209 20.77 -9.44 7.35
C ASP A 209 20.47 -8.25 6.47
N PRO A 210 20.58 -8.40 5.15
CA PRO A 210 20.13 -7.38 4.21
C PRO A 210 18.66 -6.99 4.43
N ILE A 211 18.37 -5.74 4.13
CA ILE A 211 16.99 -5.24 4.12
C ILE A 211 16.46 -5.37 2.70
N TYR A 212 15.27 -5.92 2.57
CA TYR A 212 14.55 -6.04 1.31
C TYR A 212 13.34 -5.11 1.35
N PHE A 213 13.25 -4.24 0.36
CA PHE A 213 12.14 -3.33 0.20
C PHE A 213 11.31 -3.75 -1.00
N THR A 214 10.06 -4.13 -0.76
CA THR A 214 9.12 -4.61 -1.77
C THR A 214 8.07 -3.52 -2.02
N PHE A 215 7.66 -3.36 -3.27
CA PHE A 215 6.66 -2.38 -3.69
C PHE A 215 6.09 -2.77 -5.05
N GLY A 216 5.01 -2.10 -5.46
CA GLY A 216 4.46 -2.22 -6.80
C GLY A 216 3.04 -2.75 -6.85
N SER A 217 2.34 -2.33 -7.89
CA SER A 217 0.97 -2.71 -8.24
C SER A 217 0.73 -2.38 -9.70
N PHE A 218 0.02 -3.23 -10.41
CA PHE A 218 -0.21 -3.09 -11.84
C PHE A 218 1.08 -3.00 -12.68
N TRP A 219 0.99 -2.78 -13.98
CA TRP A 219 2.10 -2.78 -14.96
C TRP A 219 2.83 -4.13 -14.95
N ASP A 220 4.07 -4.19 -14.48
CA ASP A 220 4.78 -5.45 -14.26
C ASP A 220 4.72 -5.88 -12.77
N ASP A 221 3.74 -5.39 -12.01
CA ASP A 221 3.32 -5.75 -10.66
C ASP A 221 4.38 -5.50 -9.56
N ILE A 222 4.96 -6.53 -8.97
CA ILE A 222 5.69 -6.47 -7.70
C ILE A 222 7.19 -6.48 -7.94
N PHE A 223 7.85 -5.50 -7.36
CA PHE A 223 9.29 -5.31 -7.41
C PHE A 223 9.89 -5.34 -6.02
N GLN A 224 11.17 -5.70 -5.98
CA GLN A 224 11.96 -5.70 -4.76
C GLN A 224 13.32 -5.07 -5.01
N VAL A 225 13.83 -4.41 -4.01
CA VAL A 225 15.19 -3.90 -3.98
C VAL A 225 15.86 -4.27 -2.66
N GLU A 226 17.11 -4.74 -2.74
CA GLU A 226 17.96 -4.93 -1.58
C GLU A 226 18.59 -3.58 -1.21
N LEU A 227 18.38 -3.15 0.03
CA LEU A 227 19.00 -1.96 0.58
C LEU A 227 20.44 -2.26 1.01
N PHE A 228 21.43 -1.87 0.20
CA PHE A 228 22.84 -2.04 0.50
C PHE A 228 23.61 -0.72 0.31
N PRO A 229 24.58 -0.37 1.15
CA PRO A 229 25.03 -1.07 2.32
C PRO A 229 24.35 -0.58 3.60
N TYR A 230 23.14 -0.86 3.76
CA TYR A 230 22.64 -0.95 5.04
C TYR A 230 21.75 0.16 5.54
N ASP A 231 21.15 0.72 5.85
CA ASP A 231 20.64 1.25 7.10
C ASP A 231 19.76 2.48 7.01
N ASP A 232 19.64 3.11 5.88
CA ASP A 232 18.75 4.23 5.79
C ASP A 232 17.36 3.82 5.28
N LEU A 233 16.43 3.61 6.22
CA LEU A 233 15.03 3.38 5.90
C LEU A 233 14.27 4.67 5.57
N MET A 234 14.95 5.82 5.60
CA MET A 234 14.34 7.13 5.39
C MET A 234 14.64 7.74 4.02
N ALA A 235 15.76 7.38 3.43
CA ALA A 235 16.16 7.96 2.16
C ALA A 235 16.89 6.94 1.31
N PHE A 236 16.44 6.79 0.09
CA PHE A 236 17.05 5.94 -0.91
C PHE A 236 17.87 6.79 -1.90
N GLY A 237 18.31 7.95 -1.47
CA GLY A 237 19.14 8.86 -2.26
C GLY A 237 20.40 8.17 -2.77
N GLY A 238 20.71 8.35 -4.07
CA GLY A 238 21.80 7.64 -4.75
C GLY A 238 21.37 6.40 -5.52
N TRP A 239 20.12 6.02 -5.49
CA TRP A 239 19.55 4.89 -6.20
C TRP A 239 19.61 4.98 -7.71
N ALA A 240 19.75 6.19 -8.29
CA ALA A 240 19.96 6.37 -9.73
C ALA A 240 21.18 5.55 -10.23
N GLU A 241 22.19 5.35 -9.39
CA GLU A 241 23.34 4.49 -9.67
C GLU A 241 23.07 3.00 -9.40
N GLN A 242 21.98 2.69 -8.69
CA GLN A 242 21.62 1.33 -8.25
C GLN A 242 20.41 0.75 -8.98
N ASN A 243 19.89 1.39 -10.01
CA ASN A 243 18.76 0.93 -10.83
C ASN A 243 18.85 -0.53 -11.29
N ASN A 244 20.06 -1.11 -11.32
CA ASN A 244 20.29 -2.50 -11.67
C ASN A 244 19.92 -3.50 -10.55
N ARG A 245 19.43 -3.03 -9.40
CA ARG A 245 19.10 -3.86 -8.24
C ARG A 245 17.59 -3.91 -7.94
N ILE A 246 16.78 -3.20 -8.70
CA ILE A 246 15.32 -3.32 -8.63
C ILE A 246 14.91 -4.50 -9.51
N ASN A 247 14.46 -5.56 -8.88
CA ASN A 247 14.10 -6.80 -9.55
C ASN A 247 12.59 -6.99 -9.53
N ASN A 248 12.04 -7.44 -10.65
CA ASN A 248 10.66 -7.88 -10.70
C ASN A 248 10.56 -9.25 -10.02
N MET A 249 9.65 -9.40 -9.08
CA MET A 249 9.51 -10.58 -8.24
C MET A 249 8.30 -11.41 -8.61
N VAL A 250 7.22 -10.76 -8.96
CA VAL A 250 5.94 -11.36 -9.33
C VAL A 250 5.36 -10.58 -10.49
N ARG A 251 4.78 -11.31 -11.44
CA ARG A 251 4.03 -10.72 -12.55
C ARG A 251 2.80 -11.57 -12.84
N ASN A 252 1.65 -10.96 -12.81
CA ASN A 252 0.39 -11.60 -13.17
C ASN A 252 -0.14 -11.03 -14.49
N SER A 253 0.01 -11.77 -15.57
CA SER A 253 -0.51 -11.38 -16.90
C SER A 253 -1.91 -11.93 -17.18
N THR A 254 -2.50 -12.70 -16.26
CA THR A 254 -3.77 -13.42 -16.49
C THR A 254 -4.96 -12.48 -16.58
N TYR A 255 -4.95 -11.40 -15.83
CA TYR A 255 -6.09 -10.48 -15.69
C TYR A 255 -6.01 -9.23 -16.56
N GLY A 256 -5.21 -9.26 -17.61
CA GLY A 256 -5.23 -8.27 -18.70
C GLY A 256 -4.82 -6.83 -18.35
N ALA A 257 -4.84 -6.46 -17.10
CA ALA A 257 -4.36 -5.17 -16.59
C ALA A 257 -3.33 -5.39 -15.50
N THR A 258 -2.75 -6.58 -15.45
CA THR A 258 -1.76 -6.96 -14.45
C THR A 258 -2.15 -6.48 -13.05
N VAL A 259 -2.83 -7.29 -12.28
CA VAL A 259 -3.31 -6.90 -10.96
C VAL A 259 -2.74 -7.85 -9.93
N ALA A 260 -1.51 -7.58 -9.52
CA ALA A 260 -0.92 -8.14 -8.32
C ALA A 260 -0.30 -6.99 -7.52
N GLU A 261 -0.58 -6.94 -6.21
CA GLU A 261 -0.19 -5.82 -5.34
C GLU A 261 -0.14 -6.22 -3.86
N GLY A 262 0.22 -5.28 -2.99
CA GLY A 262 0.17 -5.47 -1.54
C GLY A 262 1.11 -6.58 -1.06
N ALA A 263 2.28 -6.74 -1.67
CA ALA A 263 3.19 -7.82 -1.34
C ALA A 263 3.87 -7.64 0.00
N ILE A 264 3.83 -8.68 0.83
CA ILE A 264 4.61 -8.78 2.05
C ILE A 264 5.48 -10.03 2.03
N MET A 265 6.61 -10.00 2.73
CA MET A 265 7.47 -11.15 2.91
C MET A 265 7.36 -11.71 4.32
N TRP A 266 7.40 -13.04 4.41
CA TRP A 266 7.40 -13.79 5.66
C TRP A 266 8.44 -14.90 5.60
N LYS A 267 9.10 -15.18 6.73
CA LYS A 267 10.02 -16.33 6.87
C LYS A 267 9.37 -17.37 7.76
N GLU A 268 9.26 -18.59 7.23
CA GLU A 268 8.86 -19.75 8.01
C GLU A 268 9.81 -20.90 7.72
N LYS A 269 10.51 -21.38 8.73
CA LYS A 269 11.53 -22.44 8.63
C LYS A 269 12.56 -22.14 7.53
N ASP A 270 12.64 -22.98 6.52
CA ASP A 270 13.63 -22.91 5.45
C ASP A 270 13.20 -22.04 4.26
N PHE A 271 11.94 -21.51 4.27
CA PHE A 271 11.39 -20.81 3.13
C PHE A 271 11.03 -19.35 3.44
N TYR A 272 11.20 -18.51 2.42
CA TYR A 272 10.63 -17.17 2.34
C TYR A 272 9.35 -17.24 1.54
N TYR A 273 8.32 -16.65 2.07
CA TYR A 273 7.01 -16.57 1.44
C TYR A 273 6.71 -15.13 1.04
N MET A 274 6.21 -14.96 -0.17
CA MET A 274 5.66 -13.70 -0.62
C MET A 274 4.13 -13.86 -0.68
N PHE A 275 3.44 -13.18 0.22
CA PHE A 275 1.99 -13.07 0.22
C PHE A 275 1.63 -11.78 -0.52
N TYR A 276 0.68 -11.85 -1.41
CA TYR A 276 0.22 -10.70 -2.18
C TYR A 276 -1.23 -10.88 -2.59
N SER A 277 -1.86 -9.81 -3.05
CA SER A 277 -3.24 -9.85 -3.53
C SER A 277 -3.25 -9.86 -5.05
N VAL A 278 -4.17 -10.63 -5.63
CA VAL A 278 -4.40 -10.73 -7.07
C VAL A 278 -5.86 -10.44 -7.36
N GLY A 279 -6.13 -9.77 -8.47
CA GLY A 279 -7.48 -9.47 -8.93
C GLY A 279 -7.90 -8.05 -8.68
N MET A 280 -9.13 -7.74 -9.05
CA MET A 280 -9.70 -6.39 -8.97
C MET A 280 -10.13 -6.09 -7.54
N CYS A 281 -9.40 -5.21 -6.88
CA CYS A 281 -9.80 -4.56 -5.64
C CYS A 281 -10.94 -3.56 -5.91
N CYS A 282 -11.66 -3.24 -4.91
CA CYS A 282 -12.39 -1.97 -4.83
C CYS A 282 -13.50 -1.74 -5.87
N ASN A 283 -13.86 -2.70 -6.69
CA ASN A 283 -15.00 -2.61 -7.58
C ASN A 283 -16.29 -2.68 -6.77
N THR A 284 -17.18 -1.74 -7.04
CA THR A 284 -18.52 -1.67 -6.46
C THR A 284 -19.58 -1.91 -7.54
N PRO A 285 -20.85 -2.15 -7.20
CA PRO A 285 -21.91 -2.20 -8.20
C PRO A 285 -22.01 -0.94 -9.08
N GLU A 286 -21.57 0.22 -8.57
CA GLU A 286 -21.58 1.51 -9.25
C GLU A 286 -20.32 1.76 -10.08
N THR A 287 -19.28 0.95 -9.93
CA THR A 287 -18.07 1.02 -10.76
C THR A 287 -18.44 0.76 -12.22
N PRO A 288 -17.88 1.49 -13.19
CA PRO A 288 -18.08 1.15 -14.61
C PRO A 288 -17.71 -0.31 -14.88
N GLY A 289 -18.69 -1.11 -15.29
CA GLY A 289 -18.56 -2.55 -15.46
C GLY A 289 -19.04 -3.38 -14.27
N GLY A 290 -19.39 -2.73 -13.13
CA GLY A 290 -19.88 -3.39 -11.93
C GLY A 290 -18.80 -4.12 -11.13
N LEU A 291 -19.22 -5.11 -10.37
CA LEU A 291 -18.31 -5.99 -9.62
C LEU A 291 -17.38 -6.76 -10.57
N ALA A 292 -16.20 -7.12 -10.08
CA ALA A 292 -15.28 -7.94 -10.85
C ALA A 292 -15.92 -9.28 -11.24
N PRO A 293 -15.67 -9.81 -12.45
CA PRO A 293 -16.11 -11.14 -12.82
C PRO A 293 -15.57 -12.21 -11.88
N GLU A 294 -16.29 -13.34 -11.80
CA GLU A 294 -15.81 -14.50 -11.04
C GLU A 294 -14.40 -14.90 -11.47
N GLY A 295 -13.53 -15.21 -10.49
CA GLY A 295 -12.10 -15.51 -10.71
C GLY A 295 -11.21 -14.27 -10.90
N GLN A 296 -11.80 -13.07 -11.05
CA GLN A 296 -11.04 -11.82 -11.12
C GLN A 296 -11.23 -10.93 -9.87
N VAL A 297 -12.00 -11.40 -8.91
CA VAL A 297 -12.19 -10.71 -7.63
C VAL A 297 -10.90 -10.80 -6.81
N TYR A 298 -10.59 -9.73 -6.11
CA TYR A 298 -9.44 -9.64 -5.21
C TYR A 298 -9.36 -10.82 -4.25
N HIS A 299 -8.18 -11.40 -4.10
CA HIS A 299 -7.93 -12.55 -3.24
C HIS A 299 -6.45 -12.65 -2.88
N VAL A 300 -6.16 -13.33 -1.78
CA VAL A 300 -4.80 -13.50 -1.27
C VAL A 300 -4.17 -14.76 -1.85
N VAL A 301 -2.97 -14.59 -2.39
CA VAL A 301 -2.15 -15.68 -2.92
C VAL A 301 -0.78 -15.70 -2.24
N VAL A 302 -0.07 -16.81 -2.36
CA VAL A 302 1.27 -16.99 -1.82
C VAL A 302 2.17 -17.74 -2.81
N CYS A 303 3.43 -17.31 -2.86
CA CYS A 303 4.54 -18.00 -3.49
C CYS A 303 5.67 -18.16 -2.50
N ARG A 304 6.55 -19.16 -2.67
CA ARG A 304 7.70 -19.36 -1.79
C ARG A 304 9.01 -19.53 -2.54
N SER A 305 10.10 -19.24 -1.85
CA SER A 305 11.49 -19.41 -2.31
C SER A 305 12.40 -19.83 -1.15
N GLU A 306 13.52 -20.46 -1.45
CA GLU A 306 14.57 -20.76 -0.46
C GLU A 306 15.44 -19.54 -0.13
N VAL A 307 15.35 -18.46 -0.95
CA VAL A 307 16.10 -17.22 -0.75
C VAL A 307 15.18 -16.00 -0.88
N PRO A 308 15.47 -14.91 -0.16
CA PRO A 308 14.58 -13.75 -0.12
C PRO A 308 14.44 -12.98 -1.45
N THR A 309 15.36 -13.24 -2.37
CA THR A 309 15.39 -12.59 -3.71
C THR A 309 14.77 -13.45 -4.82
N GLY A 310 14.13 -14.59 -4.45
CA GLY A 310 13.51 -15.48 -5.43
C GLY A 310 14.53 -16.35 -6.21
N PRO A 311 14.11 -17.09 -7.25
CA PRO A 311 12.74 -17.06 -7.80
C PRO A 311 11.71 -17.67 -6.87
N PHE A 312 10.49 -17.12 -6.92
CA PHE A 312 9.35 -17.59 -6.15
C PHE A 312 8.46 -18.51 -7.01
N TYR A 313 7.98 -19.58 -6.38
CA TYR A 313 7.13 -20.58 -7.02
C TYR A 313 5.87 -20.83 -6.17
N ASP A 314 4.80 -21.20 -6.83
CA ASP A 314 3.57 -21.64 -6.17
C ASP A 314 3.63 -23.13 -5.78
N GLN A 315 2.54 -23.65 -5.21
CA GLN A 315 2.45 -25.03 -4.75
C GLN A 315 2.50 -26.06 -5.90
N GLU A 316 2.12 -25.66 -7.10
CA GLU A 316 2.21 -26.49 -8.30
C GLU A 316 3.59 -26.43 -8.99
N GLY A 317 4.50 -25.60 -8.47
CA GLY A 317 5.85 -25.38 -9.00
C GLY A 317 5.92 -24.40 -10.17
N LYS A 318 4.85 -23.62 -10.40
CA LYS A 318 4.84 -22.56 -11.42
C LYS A 318 5.56 -21.32 -10.91
N SER A 319 6.34 -20.71 -11.76
CA SER A 319 6.99 -19.43 -11.48
C SER A 319 5.95 -18.32 -11.31
N CYS A 320 6.06 -17.59 -10.19
CA CYS A 320 5.18 -16.44 -9.91
C CYS A 320 5.57 -15.19 -10.72
N LEU A 321 6.74 -15.20 -11.34
CA LEU A 321 7.21 -14.16 -12.25
C LEU A 321 6.89 -14.48 -13.72
N GLU A 322 7.06 -15.72 -14.15
CA GLU A 322 7.08 -16.06 -15.57
C GLU A 322 5.83 -16.83 -16.03
N GLU A 323 5.13 -17.50 -15.11
CA GLU A 323 4.07 -18.45 -15.44
C GLU A 323 2.72 -18.14 -14.78
N ASN A 324 2.54 -16.93 -14.25
CA ASN A 324 1.37 -16.53 -13.45
C ASN A 324 1.11 -17.50 -12.27
N GLY A 325 2.16 -17.95 -11.62
CA GLY A 325 2.04 -18.77 -10.43
C GLY A 325 1.44 -17.98 -9.27
N GLY A 326 0.93 -18.72 -8.30
CA GLY A 326 0.34 -18.15 -7.08
C GLY A 326 -0.69 -19.11 -6.50
N THR A 327 -0.41 -19.64 -5.31
CA THR A 327 -1.37 -20.50 -4.59
C THR A 327 -2.36 -19.62 -3.85
N THR A 328 -3.64 -19.69 -4.22
CA THR A 328 -4.71 -18.98 -3.49
C THR A 328 -4.89 -19.57 -2.11
N ILE A 329 -4.82 -18.74 -1.08
CA ILE A 329 -4.99 -19.15 0.32
C ILE A 329 -6.24 -18.55 0.97
N LEU A 330 -6.77 -17.45 0.42
CA LEU A 330 -8.01 -16.84 0.89
C LEU A 330 -8.69 -16.12 -0.27
N ALA A 331 -9.93 -16.47 -0.55
CA ALA A 331 -10.76 -15.84 -1.58
C ALA A 331 -12.17 -15.56 -1.07
N SER A 332 -12.99 -14.91 -1.88
CA SER A 332 -14.38 -14.59 -1.56
C SER A 332 -15.19 -15.86 -1.24
N HIS A 333 -15.96 -15.82 -0.16
CA HIS A 333 -16.81 -16.92 0.30
C HIS A 333 -17.91 -16.37 1.23
N GLY A 334 -19.07 -17.00 1.28
CA GLY A 334 -20.16 -16.58 2.16
C GLY A 334 -20.48 -15.08 2.03
N ASP A 335 -20.41 -14.35 3.13
CA ASP A 335 -20.54 -12.87 3.17
C ASP A 335 -19.19 -12.15 3.17
N ILE A 336 -18.13 -12.82 2.75
CA ILE A 336 -16.78 -12.27 2.61
C ILE A 336 -16.50 -12.07 1.12
N TYR A 337 -16.27 -10.82 0.71
CA TYR A 337 -15.97 -10.45 -0.66
C TYR A 337 -14.63 -9.70 -0.73
N ALA A 338 -13.83 -10.05 -1.73
CA ALA A 338 -12.57 -9.40 -2.05
C ALA A 338 -11.59 -9.25 -0.87
N PRO A 339 -11.25 -10.34 -0.13
CA PRO A 339 -10.23 -10.25 0.93
C PRO A 339 -8.85 -10.00 0.32
N GLY A 340 -8.12 -9.04 0.90
CA GLY A 340 -6.77 -8.68 0.44
C GLY A 340 -6.15 -7.52 1.21
N GLY A 341 -5.09 -6.91 0.65
CA GLY A 341 -4.30 -5.88 1.35
C GLY A 341 -3.74 -6.41 2.68
N GLN A 342 -3.22 -7.62 2.62
CA GLN A 342 -2.90 -8.45 3.79
C GLN A 342 -1.57 -8.13 4.43
N GLY A 343 -1.43 -8.55 5.68
CA GLY A 343 -0.16 -8.68 6.38
C GLY A 343 -0.11 -9.95 7.22
N VAL A 344 1.08 -10.32 7.66
CA VAL A 344 1.33 -11.51 8.48
C VAL A 344 2.12 -11.10 9.72
N MET A 345 1.75 -11.64 10.88
CA MET A 345 2.45 -11.42 12.14
C MET A 345 2.37 -12.64 13.04
N VAL A 346 3.25 -12.74 14.02
CA VAL A 346 3.04 -13.64 15.16
C VAL A 346 2.15 -12.95 16.17
N ASN A 347 1.06 -13.59 16.55
CA ASN A 347 0.22 -13.13 17.65
C ASN A 347 0.95 -13.39 18.98
N PRO A 348 1.39 -12.36 19.72
CA PRO A 348 2.16 -12.54 20.94
C PRO A 348 1.35 -13.15 22.11
N GLU A 349 0.01 -13.14 22.02
CA GLU A 349 -0.85 -13.71 23.06
C GLU A 349 -0.82 -15.25 23.07
N ASN A 350 -0.60 -15.87 21.91
CA ASN A 350 -0.65 -17.32 21.78
C ASN A 350 0.49 -17.94 20.94
N GLY A 351 1.34 -17.11 20.36
CA GLY A 351 2.49 -17.53 19.53
C GLY A 351 2.13 -18.08 18.16
N ARG A 352 0.85 -18.01 17.73
CA ARG A 352 0.42 -18.47 16.41
C ARG A 352 0.65 -17.40 15.36
N THR A 353 0.92 -17.82 14.13
CA THR A 353 0.97 -16.92 12.97
C THR A 353 -0.44 -16.50 12.59
N VAL A 354 -0.60 -15.23 12.24
CA VAL A 354 -1.87 -14.60 11.85
C VAL A 354 -1.71 -13.96 10.49
N LEU A 355 -2.69 -14.19 9.63
CA LEU A 355 -2.97 -13.41 8.42
C LEU A 355 -4.04 -12.39 8.77
N TYR A 356 -3.77 -11.10 8.62
CA TYR A 356 -4.77 -10.05 8.73
C TYR A 356 -4.94 -9.36 7.38
N TYR A 357 -6.14 -8.80 7.12
CA TYR A 357 -6.51 -8.29 5.80
C TYR A 357 -7.71 -7.35 5.89
N HIS A 358 -8.06 -6.70 4.79
CA HIS A 358 -9.37 -6.07 4.64
C HIS A 358 -10.29 -6.95 3.79
N TYR A 359 -11.61 -6.75 3.93
CA TYR A 359 -12.62 -7.42 3.12
C TYR A 359 -13.93 -6.64 3.11
N VAL A 360 -14.82 -6.96 2.19
CA VAL A 360 -16.16 -6.38 2.08
C VAL A 360 -17.20 -7.40 2.55
N ARG A 361 -18.26 -6.90 3.18
CA ARG A 361 -19.47 -7.68 3.48
C ARG A 361 -20.59 -7.22 2.54
N PRO A 362 -20.94 -7.99 1.49
CA PRO A 362 -22.02 -7.67 0.57
C PRO A 362 -23.35 -7.38 1.25
N SER A 363 -23.64 -8.05 2.37
CA SER A 363 -24.83 -7.81 3.19
C SER A 363 -24.88 -6.41 3.83
N VAL A 364 -23.72 -5.73 3.97
CA VAL A 364 -23.60 -4.38 4.55
C VAL A 364 -23.49 -3.33 3.45
N GLY A 365 -22.63 -3.57 2.46
CA GLY A 365 -22.41 -2.66 1.34
C GLY A 365 -20.99 -2.70 0.81
N TYR A 366 -20.69 -1.85 -0.20
CA TYR A 366 -19.42 -1.82 -0.93
C TYR A 366 -18.72 -0.45 -0.85
N ALA A 367 -19.25 0.50 -0.08
CA ALA A 367 -18.62 1.80 0.06
C ALA A 367 -17.26 1.70 0.78
N ALA A 368 -16.37 2.65 0.54
CA ALA A 368 -15.01 2.61 1.10
C ALA A 368 -14.99 2.54 2.64
N ASP A 369 -15.96 3.18 3.32
CA ASP A 369 -16.13 3.13 4.77
C ASP A 369 -16.77 1.83 5.28
N GLN A 370 -17.17 0.92 4.38
CA GLN A 370 -17.78 -0.37 4.66
C GLN A 370 -16.82 -1.55 4.44
N PHE A 371 -15.54 -1.29 4.23
CA PHE A 371 -14.51 -2.33 4.25
C PHE A 371 -14.16 -2.67 5.69
N PHE A 372 -13.99 -3.95 5.99
CA PHE A 372 -13.78 -4.48 7.32
C PHE A 372 -12.37 -4.97 7.55
N PHE A 373 -11.92 -4.91 8.78
CA PHE A 373 -10.73 -5.62 9.25
C PHE A 373 -11.07 -7.07 9.52
N GLY A 374 -10.34 -7.98 8.88
CA GLY A 374 -10.40 -9.42 9.11
C GLY A 374 -9.06 -9.96 9.56
N TYR A 375 -9.08 -11.06 10.29
CA TYR A 375 -7.90 -11.86 10.55
C TYR A 375 -8.28 -13.32 10.79
N ASN A 376 -7.36 -14.22 10.44
CA ASN A 376 -7.41 -15.65 10.69
C ASN A 376 -6.03 -16.13 11.12
N TYR A 377 -5.94 -17.32 11.65
CA TYR A 377 -4.66 -17.96 11.92
C TYR A 377 -4.13 -18.68 10.68
N LEU A 378 -2.81 -18.85 10.63
CA LEU A 378 -2.15 -19.68 9.63
C LEU A 378 -1.56 -20.90 10.30
N ASP A 379 -1.96 -22.08 9.83
CA ASP A 379 -1.25 -23.32 10.04
C ASP A 379 -0.39 -23.64 8.82
N TRP A 380 0.54 -24.58 8.96
CA TRP A 380 1.50 -24.91 7.92
C TRP A 380 1.41 -26.39 7.60
N GLU A 381 0.92 -26.72 6.40
CA GLU A 381 0.78 -28.08 5.89
C GLU A 381 1.73 -28.30 4.71
N ASP A 382 2.59 -29.30 4.77
CA ASP A 382 3.61 -29.61 3.75
C ASP A 382 4.47 -28.38 3.33
N GLY A 383 4.67 -27.46 4.29
CA GLY A 383 5.41 -26.22 4.08
C GLY A 383 4.64 -25.14 3.29
N TRP A 384 3.29 -25.19 3.33
CA TRP A 384 2.43 -24.16 2.78
C TRP A 384 1.46 -23.64 3.83
N PRO A 385 1.14 -22.32 3.81
CA PRO A 385 0.20 -21.75 4.76
C PRO A 385 -1.23 -22.17 4.44
N VAL A 386 -1.96 -22.50 5.48
CA VAL A 386 -3.40 -22.83 5.42
C VAL A 386 -4.13 -21.89 6.38
N VAL A 387 -5.16 -21.23 5.89
CA VAL A 387 -5.99 -20.33 6.71
C VAL A 387 -6.95 -21.14 7.56
N VAL A 388 -6.91 -20.92 8.88
CA VAL A 388 -7.73 -21.63 9.86
C VAL A 388 -8.35 -20.67 10.88
N VAL A 389 -9.36 -21.13 11.59
CA VAL A 389 -9.92 -20.45 12.78
C VAL A 389 -9.06 -20.70 14.03
N ALA A 390 -9.37 -19.97 15.13
CA ALA A 390 -8.67 -20.07 16.41
C ALA A 390 -8.69 -21.46 17.05
#